data_e67080cdb5c4a1e401f62f4ca995294b
#
_entry.id   e67080cdb5c4a1e401f62f4ca995294b
#
_cell.length_a   1.000
_cell.length_b   1.000
_cell.length_c   1.000
_cell.angle_alpha   90.00
_cell.angle_beta   90.00
_cell.angle_gamma   90.00
#
_symmetry.space_group_name_H-M   'P 1'
#
loop_
_entity.id
_entity.type
_entity.pdbx_description
1 polymer ?
#
loop_
_entity_poly.entity_id
_entity_poly.type
_entity_poly.pdbx_seq_one_letter_code
_entity_poly.pdbx_strand_id
1 'polypeptide(L)'
;MLFRSDIPEIKNAKVITSYYPMPGEPNLISLNESLVAAGKTLLLPRIVNKQMEFSKYEGQLVKRGKFHEPPGKIFIGEISVALIPALAIDRSGVRLGQGGGYYDQFLVKTSAFRIGIIHEREFSKKPLPREWFDQTVEAVATESGLTRL
;
A
#
# COMPACT_ATOMS: atom_id res chain seq x y z
N MET A 1 -1.82 -12.53 -12.92
CA MET A 1 -3.12 -12.21 -12.37
C MET A 1 -3.15 -10.78 -11.85
N LEU A 2 -4.25 -10.12 -12.02
CA LEU A 2 -4.43 -8.74 -11.60
C LEU A 2 -5.11 -8.68 -10.23
N PHE A 3 -4.67 -7.75 -9.41
CA PHE A 3 -5.37 -7.43 -8.17
C PHE A 3 -6.71 -6.77 -8.51
N ARG A 4 -7.75 -7.06 -7.73
CA ARG A 4 -9.12 -6.75 -8.10
C ARG A 4 -9.64 -5.52 -7.36
N SER A 5 -10.31 -4.64 -8.10
CA SER A 5 -10.95 -3.45 -7.53
C SER A 5 -12.36 -3.73 -6.95
N ASP A 6 -12.89 -4.94 -7.16
CA ASP A 6 -14.23 -5.33 -6.68
C ASP A 6 -14.23 -5.84 -5.23
N ILE A 7 -13.08 -5.90 -4.57
CA ILE A 7 -13.00 -6.15 -3.13
C ILE A 7 -13.85 -5.10 -2.41
N PRO A 8 -14.81 -5.51 -1.53
CA PRO A 8 -15.75 -4.56 -0.93
C PRO A 8 -15.09 -3.35 -0.26
N GLU A 9 -14.02 -3.55 0.48
CA GLU A 9 -13.29 -2.47 1.15
C GLU A 9 -12.76 -1.45 0.15
N ILE A 10 -12.24 -1.93 -0.99
CA ILE A 10 -11.73 -1.06 -2.05
C ILE A 10 -12.88 -0.41 -2.81
N LYS A 11 -13.90 -1.19 -3.17
CA LYS A 11 -15.05 -0.70 -3.91
C LYS A 11 -15.74 0.45 -3.20
N ASN A 12 -15.87 0.37 -1.89
CA ASN A 12 -16.56 1.38 -1.07
C ASN A 12 -15.66 2.53 -0.62
N ALA A 13 -14.36 2.44 -0.83
CA ALA A 13 -13.42 3.48 -0.41
C ALA A 13 -13.45 4.67 -1.36
N LYS A 14 -13.33 5.88 -0.79
CA LYS A 14 -13.18 7.11 -1.57
C LYS A 14 -11.72 7.49 -1.77
N VAL A 15 -10.93 7.39 -0.72
CA VAL A 15 -9.52 7.77 -0.71
C VAL A 15 -8.68 6.54 -0.38
N ILE A 16 -7.78 6.19 -1.29
CA ILE A 16 -6.95 4.98 -1.18
C ILE A 16 -5.50 5.37 -1.35
N THR A 17 -4.63 4.95 -0.43
CA THR A 17 -3.20 5.01 -0.67
C THR A 17 -2.75 3.72 -1.36
N SER A 18 -1.88 3.87 -2.34
CA SER A 18 -1.27 2.78 -3.07
C SER A 18 0.22 3.07 -3.22
N TYR A 19 0.87 2.40 -4.14
CA TYR A 19 2.27 2.65 -4.46
C TYR A 19 2.53 2.31 -5.92
N TYR A 20 3.60 2.90 -6.47
CA TYR A 20 4.11 2.52 -7.78
C TYR A 20 5.09 1.35 -7.56
N PRO A 21 4.82 0.18 -8.14
CA PRO A 21 5.61 -1.02 -7.83
C PRO A 21 7.06 -0.90 -8.26
N MET A 22 7.96 -1.36 -7.40
CA MET A 22 9.37 -1.57 -7.72
C MET A 22 9.55 -2.91 -8.43
N PRO A 23 10.67 -3.13 -9.14
CA PRO A 23 10.94 -4.43 -9.76
C PRO A 23 10.84 -5.56 -8.73
N GLY A 24 10.10 -6.62 -9.08
CA GLY A 24 9.89 -7.77 -8.21
C GLY A 24 8.67 -7.66 -7.29
N GLU A 25 8.13 -6.48 -7.09
CA GLU A 25 6.89 -6.31 -6.33
C GLU A 25 5.66 -6.69 -7.18
N PRO A 26 4.54 -7.06 -6.53
CA PRO A 26 3.29 -7.28 -7.26
C PRO A 26 2.91 -6.06 -8.10
N ASN A 27 2.46 -6.29 -9.33
CA ASN A 27 2.16 -5.20 -10.25
C ASN A 27 0.79 -4.60 -9.96
N LEU A 28 0.77 -3.41 -9.36
CA LEU A 28 -0.45 -2.64 -9.07
C LEU A 28 -0.79 -1.59 -10.12
N ILE A 29 -0.06 -1.50 -11.21
CA ILE A 29 -0.27 -0.41 -12.19
C ILE A 29 -1.69 -0.44 -12.73
N SER A 30 -2.18 -1.60 -13.16
CA SER A 30 -3.55 -1.72 -13.69
C SER A 30 -4.61 -1.42 -12.63
N LEU A 31 -4.41 -1.85 -11.39
CA LEU A 31 -5.31 -1.52 -10.30
C LEU A 31 -5.33 -0.01 -10.04
N ASN A 32 -4.17 0.61 -9.97
CA ASN A 32 -4.06 2.06 -9.78
C ASN A 32 -4.82 2.83 -10.86
N GLU A 33 -4.64 2.46 -12.12
CA GLU A 33 -5.34 3.09 -13.25
C GLU A 33 -6.84 2.88 -13.17
N SER A 34 -7.31 1.68 -12.81
CA SER A 34 -8.74 1.41 -12.69
C SER A 34 -9.38 2.17 -11.53
N LEU A 35 -8.68 2.38 -10.43
CA LEU A 35 -9.17 3.16 -9.30
C LEU A 35 -9.33 4.64 -9.67
N VAL A 36 -8.36 5.20 -10.38
CA VAL A 36 -8.44 6.57 -10.90
C VAL A 36 -9.61 6.69 -11.89
N ALA A 37 -9.75 5.74 -12.81
CA ALA A 37 -10.84 5.73 -13.78
C ALA A 37 -12.22 5.62 -13.12
N ALA A 38 -12.31 4.96 -11.97
CA ALA A 38 -13.53 4.84 -11.18
C ALA A 38 -13.86 6.11 -10.37
N GLY A 39 -13.06 7.15 -10.50
CA GLY A 39 -13.30 8.43 -9.80
C GLY A 39 -12.82 8.47 -8.36
N LYS A 40 -12.04 7.50 -7.93
CA LYS A 40 -11.49 7.49 -6.57
C LYS A 40 -10.29 8.43 -6.45
N THR A 41 -10.06 8.95 -5.26
CA THR A 41 -8.83 9.67 -4.95
C THR A 41 -7.76 8.66 -4.63
N LEU A 42 -6.81 8.49 -5.54
CA LEU A 42 -5.67 7.60 -5.37
C LEU A 42 -4.45 8.42 -4.96
N LEU A 43 -3.82 8.01 -3.87
CA LEU A 43 -2.63 8.67 -3.35
C LEU A 43 -1.42 7.74 -3.50
N LEU A 44 -0.30 8.30 -3.94
CA LEU A 44 0.97 7.59 -4.00
C LEU A 44 1.99 8.26 -3.08
N PRO A 45 2.92 7.48 -2.52
CA PRO A 45 3.89 8.01 -1.57
C PRO A 45 5.03 8.76 -2.27
N ARG A 46 5.58 9.70 -1.53
CA ARG A 46 6.87 10.31 -1.86
C ARG A 46 7.65 10.55 -0.57
N ILE A 47 8.95 10.56 -0.67
CA ILE A 47 9.84 10.79 0.47
C ILE A 47 10.37 12.21 0.41
N VAL A 48 10.07 12.98 1.45
CA VAL A 48 10.53 14.37 1.59
C VAL A 48 11.13 14.54 2.98
N ASN A 49 12.39 14.94 3.04
CA ASN A 49 13.10 15.15 4.32
C ASN A 49 12.99 13.92 5.25
N LYS A 50 13.24 12.73 4.69
CA LYS A 50 13.18 11.44 5.42
C LYS A 50 11.81 11.12 6.02
N GLN A 51 10.75 11.74 5.51
CA GLN A 51 9.37 11.42 5.88
C GLN A 51 8.59 11.02 4.65
N MET A 52 7.69 10.06 4.83
CA MET A 52 6.78 9.65 3.77
C MET A 52 5.50 10.48 3.85
N GLU A 53 5.15 11.10 2.74
CA GLU A 53 3.89 11.78 2.57
C GLU A 53 3.20 11.28 1.31
N PHE A 54 1.92 11.55 1.18
CA PHE A 54 1.13 11.10 0.04
C PHE A 54 0.61 12.27 -0.75
N SER A 55 0.62 12.16 -2.07
CA SER A 55 0.02 13.13 -2.98
C SER A 55 -0.90 12.43 -3.97
N LYS A 56 -1.88 13.15 -4.47
CA LYS A 56 -2.83 12.61 -5.42
C LYS A 56 -2.14 12.24 -6.73
N TYR A 57 -2.42 11.03 -7.19
CA TYR A 57 -1.97 10.55 -8.49
C TYR A 57 -3.03 10.86 -9.54
N GLU A 58 -2.63 11.61 -10.57
CA GLU A 58 -3.50 12.01 -11.66
C GLU A 58 -2.92 11.59 -13.03
N GLY A 59 -2.14 10.53 -13.04
CA GLY A 59 -1.54 10.00 -14.27
C GLY A 59 -0.12 10.48 -14.54
N GLN A 60 0.40 11.42 -13.75
CA GLN A 60 1.75 11.95 -13.90
C GLN A 60 2.64 11.55 -12.75
N LEU A 61 3.85 11.13 -13.07
CA LEU A 61 4.87 10.76 -12.07
C LEU A 61 6.18 11.45 -12.41
N VAL A 62 6.90 11.87 -11.39
CA VAL A 62 8.24 12.42 -11.50
C VAL A 62 9.22 11.37 -10.99
N LYS A 63 10.22 11.05 -11.79
CA LYS A 63 11.26 10.12 -11.40
C LYS A 63 12.27 10.83 -10.50
N ARG A 64 12.43 10.31 -9.27
CA ARG A 64 13.44 10.79 -8.30
C ARG A 64 14.30 9.62 -7.88
N GLY A 65 15.52 9.54 -8.43
CA GLY A 65 16.37 8.37 -8.27
C GLY A 65 15.68 7.12 -8.81
N LYS A 66 15.48 6.12 -7.97
CA LYS A 66 14.79 4.87 -8.33
C LYS A 66 13.27 4.93 -8.11
N PHE A 67 12.75 6.03 -7.56
CA PHE A 67 11.33 6.16 -7.24
C PHE A 67 10.57 6.94 -8.28
N HIS A 68 9.30 6.58 -8.47
CA HIS A 68 8.34 7.33 -9.27
C HIS A 68 7.33 7.92 -8.30
N GLU A 69 7.27 9.25 -8.25
CA GLU A 69 6.50 9.97 -7.25
C GLU A 69 5.49 10.92 -7.90
N PRO A 70 4.28 11.08 -7.32
CA PRO A 70 3.33 12.05 -7.83
C PRO A 70 3.81 13.47 -7.55
N PRO A 71 3.65 14.40 -8.51
CA PRO A 71 3.88 15.81 -8.24
C PRO A 71 2.72 16.39 -7.42
N GLY A 72 2.86 17.61 -6.97
CA GLY A 72 1.78 18.33 -6.33
C GLY A 72 1.92 18.40 -4.81
N LYS A 73 0.84 18.87 -4.18
CA LYS A 73 0.84 19.11 -2.73
C LYS A 73 0.57 17.83 -1.96
N ILE A 74 1.04 17.79 -0.71
CA ILE A 74 0.68 16.73 0.22
C ILE A 74 -0.86 16.70 0.38
N PHE A 75 -1.41 15.48 0.38
CA PHE A 75 -2.82 15.28 0.67
C PHE A 75 -3.07 15.42 2.17
N ILE A 76 -4.09 16.18 2.52
CA ILE A 76 -4.56 16.32 3.90
C ILE A 76 -6.02 15.88 3.91
N GLY A 77 -6.33 14.87 4.72
CA GLY A 77 -7.68 14.32 4.81
C GLY A 77 -7.68 12.88 5.27
N GLU A 78 -8.87 12.31 5.40
CA GLU A 78 -9.03 10.93 5.81
C GLU A 78 -8.72 9.97 4.66
N ILE A 79 -8.08 8.85 5.00
CA ILE A 79 -7.76 7.77 4.08
C ILE A 79 -8.62 6.57 4.46
N SER A 80 -9.37 6.04 3.49
CA SER A 80 -10.28 4.92 3.72
C SER A 80 -9.56 3.58 3.76
N VAL A 81 -8.68 3.36 2.79
CA VAL A 81 -7.93 2.11 2.62
C VAL A 81 -6.48 2.42 2.30
N ALA A 82 -5.57 1.67 2.90
CA ALA A 82 -4.15 1.74 2.59
C ALA A 82 -3.70 0.39 2.00
N LEU A 83 -3.19 0.44 0.77
CA LEU A 83 -2.53 -0.69 0.13
C LEU A 83 -1.05 -0.61 0.46
N ILE A 84 -0.50 -1.64 1.09
CA ILE A 84 0.80 -1.58 1.74
C ILE A 84 1.74 -2.62 1.16
N PRO A 85 2.92 -2.23 0.65
CA PRO A 85 3.91 -3.19 0.18
C PRO A 85 4.59 -3.89 1.35
N ALA A 86 5.06 -5.11 1.12
CA ALA A 86 5.86 -5.86 2.08
C ALA A 86 6.72 -6.88 1.36
N LEU A 87 7.79 -7.32 2.01
CA LEU A 87 8.60 -8.44 1.53
C LEU A 87 7.97 -9.77 1.90
N ALA A 88 7.27 -9.82 3.04
CA ALA A 88 6.50 -10.97 3.50
C ALA A 88 5.49 -10.51 4.53
N ILE A 89 4.42 -11.27 4.69
CA ILE A 89 3.40 -11.06 5.75
C ILE A 89 3.06 -12.42 6.32
N ASP A 90 2.91 -12.52 7.64
CA ASP A 90 2.49 -13.76 8.28
C ASP A 90 0.97 -13.77 8.54
N ARG A 91 0.49 -14.88 9.11
CA ARG A 91 -0.95 -15.10 9.33
C ARG A 91 -1.56 -14.22 10.44
N SER A 92 -0.73 -13.56 11.24
CA SER A 92 -1.19 -12.59 12.23
C SER A 92 -1.12 -11.13 11.75
N GLY A 93 -0.71 -10.91 10.51
CA GLY A 93 -0.64 -9.58 9.93
C GLY A 93 0.68 -8.86 10.17
N VAL A 94 1.66 -9.54 10.72
CA VAL A 94 3.01 -8.97 10.87
C VAL A 94 3.67 -8.85 9.51
N ARG A 95 4.21 -7.69 9.22
CA ARG A 95 4.74 -7.32 7.92
C ARG A 95 6.26 -7.14 7.99
N LEU A 96 6.97 -7.79 7.09
CA LEU A 96 8.39 -7.57 6.88
C LEU A 96 8.58 -6.47 5.82
N GLY A 97 9.06 -5.32 6.24
CA GLY A 97 9.38 -4.20 5.35
C GLY A 97 10.85 -4.18 4.94
N GLN A 98 11.22 -3.15 4.18
CA GLN A 98 12.57 -3.00 3.65
C GLN A 98 13.53 -2.25 4.61
N GLY A 99 13.10 -1.98 5.84
CA GLY A 99 13.95 -1.44 6.89
C GLY A 99 13.86 0.07 7.12
N GLY A 100 13.19 0.83 6.26
CA GLY A 100 13.08 2.28 6.41
C GLY A 100 12.10 2.76 7.47
N GLY A 101 11.15 1.91 7.87
CA GLY A 101 10.13 2.25 8.87
C GLY A 101 9.08 3.26 8.41
N TYR A 102 9.06 3.62 7.14
CA TYR A 102 8.15 4.65 6.61
C TYR A 102 6.69 4.28 6.77
N TYR A 103 6.32 3.02 6.45
CA TYR A 103 4.93 2.57 6.57
C TYR A 103 4.52 2.42 8.03
N ASP A 104 5.40 1.95 8.91
CA ASP A 104 5.08 1.87 10.34
C ASP A 104 4.79 3.25 10.92
N GLN A 105 5.56 4.27 10.55
CA GLN A 105 5.32 5.65 10.96
C GLN A 105 3.99 6.19 10.42
N PHE A 106 3.69 5.91 9.15
CA PHE A 106 2.43 6.33 8.53
C PHE A 106 1.23 5.66 9.20
N LEU A 107 1.30 4.34 9.41
CA LEU A 107 0.17 3.55 9.91
C LEU A 107 -0.23 3.90 11.34
N VAL A 108 0.69 4.40 12.15
CA VAL A 108 0.37 4.92 13.49
C VAL A 108 -0.60 6.10 13.39
N LYS A 109 -0.54 6.89 12.31
CA LYS A 109 -1.26 8.16 12.17
C LYS A 109 -2.58 8.04 11.40
N THR A 110 -2.91 6.86 10.89
CA THR A 110 -4.10 6.69 10.05
C THR A 110 -5.03 5.62 10.62
N SER A 111 -6.33 5.82 10.42
CA SER A 111 -7.36 4.83 10.72
C SER A 111 -7.79 4.01 9.49
N ALA A 112 -7.07 4.13 8.38
CA ALA A 112 -7.36 3.41 7.15
C ALA A 112 -7.37 1.90 7.37
N PHE A 113 -8.25 1.21 6.66
CA PHE A 113 -8.24 -0.25 6.58
C PHE A 113 -6.99 -0.69 5.81
N ARG A 114 -6.21 -1.59 6.39
CA ARG A 114 -4.86 -1.94 5.93
C ARG A 114 -4.86 -3.25 5.17
N ILE A 115 -4.50 -3.19 3.89
CA ILE A 115 -4.38 -4.38 3.04
C ILE A 115 -2.92 -4.50 2.61
N GLY A 116 -2.25 -5.54 3.08
CA GLY A 116 -0.89 -5.85 2.62
C GLY A 116 -0.94 -6.50 1.24
N ILE A 117 -0.04 -6.09 0.36
CA ILE A 117 0.05 -6.59 -1.01
C ILE A 117 1.36 -7.35 -1.17
N ILE A 118 1.26 -8.65 -1.45
CA ILE A 118 2.41 -9.54 -1.63
C ILE A 118 2.12 -10.57 -2.70
N HIS A 119 3.15 -11.25 -3.15
CA HIS A 119 2.98 -12.50 -3.92
C HIS A 119 2.57 -13.63 -2.97
N GLU A 120 1.85 -14.63 -3.50
CA GLU A 120 1.36 -15.76 -2.70
C GLU A 120 2.49 -16.46 -1.92
N ARG A 121 3.65 -16.63 -2.57
CA ARG A 121 4.83 -17.28 -1.93
C ARG A 121 5.39 -16.50 -0.76
N GLU A 122 5.04 -15.23 -0.62
CA GLU A 122 5.50 -14.34 0.46
C GLU A 122 4.54 -14.31 1.65
N PHE A 123 3.43 -15.04 1.55
CA PHE A 123 2.49 -15.19 2.65
C PHE A 123 2.99 -16.31 3.58
N SER A 124 3.66 -15.90 4.65
CA SER A 124 4.39 -16.82 5.52
C SER A 124 3.45 -17.61 6.44
N LYS A 125 3.68 -18.93 6.52
CA LYS A 125 3.02 -19.79 7.50
C LYS A 125 3.66 -19.72 8.87
N LYS A 126 4.91 -19.24 8.93
CA LYS A 126 5.65 -19.10 10.19
C LYS A 126 5.58 -17.65 10.66
N PRO A 127 5.51 -17.41 11.98
CA PRO A 127 5.57 -16.05 12.50
C PRO A 127 6.82 -15.31 12.05
N LEU A 128 6.65 -14.04 11.66
CA LEU A 128 7.75 -13.18 11.30
C LEU A 128 8.26 -12.41 12.54
N PRO A 129 9.55 -12.00 12.54
CA PRO A 129 10.07 -11.18 13.63
C PRO A 129 9.29 -9.86 13.72
N ARG A 130 9.03 -9.42 14.94
CA ARG A 130 8.25 -8.21 15.21
C ARG A 130 8.87 -7.42 16.34
N GLU A 131 9.03 -6.12 16.11
CA GLU A 131 9.32 -5.15 17.16
C GLU A 131 8.01 -4.58 17.72
N TRP A 132 8.05 -4.02 18.92
CA TRP A 132 6.84 -3.52 19.59
C TRP A 132 6.16 -2.37 18.84
N PHE A 133 6.92 -1.61 18.04
CA PHE A 133 6.42 -0.49 17.24
C PHE A 133 5.95 -0.85 15.85
N ASP A 134 6.12 -2.11 15.42
CA ASP A 134 5.72 -2.55 14.10
C ASP A 134 4.19 -2.60 13.99
N GLN A 135 3.67 -2.08 12.88
CA GLN A 135 2.24 -2.04 12.61
C GLN A 135 1.83 -3.24 11.75
N THR A 136 0.71 -3.86 12.12
CA THR A 136 0.18 -5.01 11.38
C THR A 136 -0.81 -4.57 10.32
N VAL A 137 -1.17 -5.50 9.41
CA VAL A 137 -2.23 -5.33 8.43
C VAL A 137 -3.47 -6.13 8.84
N GLU A 138 -4.61 -5.76 8.29
CA GLU A 138 -5.91 -6.37 8.61
C GLU A 138 -6.35 -7.38 7.55
N ALA A 139 -5.74 -7.31 6.37
CA ALA A 139 -5.99 -8.23 5.28
C ALA A 139 -4.76 -8.33 4.40
N VAL A 140 -4.69 -9.42 3.63
CA VAL A 140 -3.60 -9.66 2.68
C VAL A 140 -4.20 -9.97 1.32
N ALA A 141 -3.75 -9.26 0.29
CA ALA A 141 -4.11 -9.54 -1.09
C ALA A 141 -2.90 -10.13 -1.82
N THR A 142 -3.15 -11.21 -2.53
CA THR A 142 -2.18 -11.88 -3.39
C THR A 142 -2.82 -12.12 -4.76
N GLU A 143 -2.07 -12.71 -5.70
CA GLU A 143 -2.64 -13.15 -6.98
C GLU A 143 -3.74 -14.20 -6.81
N SER A 144 -3.84 -14.85 -5.65
CA SER A 144 -4.88 -15.85 -5.36
C SER A 144 -6.15 -15.24 -4.74
N GLY A 145 -6.11 -13.97 -4.33
CA GLY A 145 -7.27 -13.27 -3.76
C GLY A 145 -6.98 -12.61 -2.43
N LEU A 146 -8.05 -12.21 -1.75
CA LEU A 146 -7.98 -11.52 -0.45
C LEU A 146 -8.19 -12.49 0.70
N THR A 147 -7.35 -12.40 1.71
CA THR A 147 -7.51 -13.07 3.00
C THR A 147 -7.67 -12.02 4.09
N ARG A 148 -8.79 -12.02 4.80
CA ARG A 148 -8.97 -11.19 6.00
C ARG A 148 -8.39 -11.94 7.20
N LEU A 149 -7.67 -11.22 8.03
CA LEU A 149 -6.94 -11.80 9.15
C LEU A 149 -7.71 -11.65 10.47
#